data_97b50041a28a1b3ea1c69bdaa2f4696a
#
_entry.id   97b50041a28a1b3ea1c69bdaa2f4696a
#
_cell.length_a   1.000
_cell.length_b   1.000
_cell.length_c   1.000
_cell.angle_alpha   90.00
_cell.angle_beta   90.00
_cell.angle_gamma   90.00
#
_symmetry.space_group_name_H-M   'P 1'
#
loop_
_entity.id
_entity.type
_entity.pdbx_description
1 polymer ?
#
loop_
_entity_poly.entity_id
_entity_poly.type
_entity_poly.pdbx_seq_one_letter_code
_entity_poly.pdbx_strand_id
1 'polypeptide(L)'
;MSNKESTYNKKNRLLAFTASITLILSLSSATIAQESYKKDFLYRRGTQLMLNGEPYQCASFNSFQLCGCGHDYELFSDCQIDSLFALLPKNIIVRTWATPAFSHRTDFLVEMARKHNIKLLLSLADGRSGCGDFDGAPNGDGSGKIADWYKEGYRKKYLPHVIEMVSKYKDAPEIAMWEIINEPADADWLTIRDFLHHIAAIIKKYDPNHLVESGTFAGWAYGGADNYKALHDSPNIDVGNLHEYDYDYENSNTIESWHFAPCLKAMQELDKVLIVGETGINSGDGDCRTTRSQRCDAMRSKFDIYLQKGAGAVFVWNLARESRNVGLTFGLDDPLWDLILTYPANERNSTTSNKNYTQKEKP
;
A
#
# COMPACT_ATOMS: atom_id res chain seq x y z
N MET A 1 -32.28 -94.14 24.31
CA MET A 1 -33.73 -93.92 24.54
C MET A 1 -33.99 -92.49 24.12
N SER A 2 -34.44 -92.37 22.99
CA SER A 2 -35.80 -91.98 22.57
C SER A 2 -35.98 -90.46 22.55
N ASN A 3 -35.97 -89.98 21.35
CA ASN A 3 -37.08 -89.29 20.63
C ASN A 3 -37.38 -87.84 21.12
N LYS A 4 -37.61 -86.89 20.29
CA LYS A 4 -38.32 -86.84 19.00
C LYS A 4 -38.04 -85.50 18.35
N GLU A 5 -37.93 -85.52 17.04
CA GLU A 5 -38.10 -84.39 16.13
C GLU A 5 -39.39 -83.64 16.38
N SER A 6 -39.34 -82.38 16.21
CA SER A 6 -40.52 -81.61 15.77
C SER A 6 -40.07 -80.49 14.86
N THR A 7 -40.29 -80.81 13.61
CA THR A 7 -40.33 -79.84 12.49
C THR A 7 -41.43 -78.82 12.78
N TYR A 8 -41.05 -77.55 12.81
CA TYR A 8 -42.04 -76.49 12.67
C TYR A 8 -41.58 -75.48 11.60
N ASN A 9 -42.28 -75.62 10.54
CA ASN A 9 -42.23 -74.79 9.37
C ASN A 9 -42.59 -73.34 9.78
N LYS A 10 -41.69 -72.38 9.71
CA LYS A 10 -42.03 -70.99 9.81
C LYS A 10 -41.75 -70.30 8.49
N LYS A 11 -42.85 -69.94 7.94
CA LYS A 11 -42.94 -69.07 6.78
C LYS A 11 -42.07 -67.85 6.88
N ASN A 12 -41.32 -67.63 5.86
CA ASN A 12 -40.60 -66.42 5.55
C ASN A 12 -41.48 -65.20 5.76
N ARG A 13 -41.10 -64.38 6.75
CA ARG A 13 -41.37 -62.97 6.74
C ARG A 13 -40.03 -62.29 6.64
N LEU A 14 -39.72 -61.91 5.42
CA LEU A 14 -38.73 -61.03 5.03
C LEU A 14 -39.14 -59.64 5.60
N LEU A 15 -38.71 -59.31 6.79
CA LEU A 15 -38.74 -57.94 7.25
C LEU A 15 -37.51 -57.26 6.63
N ALA A 16 -37.79 -56.62 5.51
CA ALA A 16 -36.85 -55.65 4.96
C ALA A 16 -36.69 -54.49 5.99
N PHE A 17 -35.64 -54.57 6.77
CA PHE A 17 -35.14 -53.41 7.46
C PHE A 17 -34.52 -52.51 6.38
N THR A 18 -35.32 -51.64 5.80
CA THR A 18 -34.84 -50.47 5.12
C THR A 18 -34.23 -49.57 6.19
N ALA A 19 -32.97 -49.77 6.43
CA ALA A 19 -32.16 -48.77 7.11
C ALA A 19 -32.12 -47.54 6.17
N SER A 20 -33.04 -46.64 6.38
CA SER A 20 -32.95 -45.28 5.86
C SER A 20 -31.75 -44.66 6.51
N ILE A 21 -30.60 -44.77 5.86
CA ILE A 21 -29.46 -43.92 6.11
C ILE A 21 -29.89 -42.53 5.61
N THR A 22 -30.54 -41.81 6.49
CA THR A 22 -30.70 -40.37 6.35
C THR A 22 -29.31 -39.82 6.52
N LEU A 23 -28.59 -39.70 5.40
CA LEU A 23 -27.38 -38.93 5.30
C LEU A 23 -27.79 -37.49 5.60
N ILE A 24 -27.77 -37.14 6.87
CA ILE A 24 -27.80 -35.72 7.28
C ILE A 24 -26.49 -35.15 6.77
N LEU A 25 -26.49 -34.68 5.53
CA LEU A 25 -25.58 -33.65 5.07
C LEU A 25 -25.88 -32.45 5.95
N SER A 26 -25.20 -32.41 7.10
CA SER A 26 -24.95 -31.17 7.78
C SER A 26 -24.09 -30.35 6.81
N LEU A 27 -24.78 -29.68 5.89
CA LEU A 27 -24.29 -28.44 5.33
C LEU A 27 -24.05 -27.55 6.55
N SER A 28 -22.85 -27.64 7.13
CA SER A 28 -22.28 -26.55 7.85
C SER A 28 -22.22 -25.43 6.82
N SER A 29 -23.31 -24.72 6.68
CA SER A 29 -23.29 -23.33 6.23
C SER A 29 -22.40 -22.64 7.26
N ALA A 30 -21.08 -22.69 7.04
CA ALA A 30 -20.23 -21.67 7.53
C ALA A 30 -20.87 -20.40 7.00
N THR A 31 -21.69 -19.77 7.80
CA THR A 31 -22.04 -18.38 7.65
C THR A 31 -20.67 -17.72 7.67
N ILE A 32 -20.11 -17.50 6.46
CA ILE A 32 -19.03 -16.54 6.29
C ILE A 32 -19.65 -15.29 6.89
N ALA A 33 -19.25 -14.95 8.10
CA ALA A 33 -19.64 -13.69 8.70
C ALA A 33 -19.29 -12.67 7.64
N GLN A 34 -20.30 -12.08 7.02
CA GLN A 34 -20.09 -11.04 6.04
C GLN A 34 -19.40 -9.94 6.82
N GLU A 35 -18.07 -9.85 6.67
CA GLU A 35 -17.29 -8.81 7.30
C GLU A 35 -17.95 -7.50 6.91
N SER A 36 -18.47 -6.78 7.90
CA SER A 36 -19.10 -5.49 7.69
C SER A 36 -18.02 -4.49 7.35
N TYR A 37 -17.75 -4.30 6.06
CA TYR A 37 -16.91 -3.19 5.61
C TYR A 37 -17.76 -1.92 5.48
N LYS A 38 -17.16 -0.79 5.77
CA LYS A 38 -17.78 0.51 5.54
C LYS A 38 -17.67 0.83 4.04
N LYS A 39 -18.81 1.09 3.41
CA LYS A 39 -18.89 1.34 1.96
C LYS A 39 -17.93 2.45 1.55
N ASP A 40 -17.24 2.25 0.42
CA ASP A 40 -16.28 3.14 -0.20
C ASP A 40 -14.98 3.39 0.59
N PHE A 41 -14.83 2.81 1.79
CA PHE A 41 -13.56 2.82 2.50
C PHE A 41 -12.66 1.70 1.99
N LEU A 42 -11.36 2.03 1.83
CA LEU A 42 -10.34 1.02 1.63
C LEU A 42 -10.10 0.30 2.96
N TYR A 43 -10.00 -1.02 2.92
CA TYR A 43 -9.69 -1.84 4.08
C TYR A 43 -8.78 -3.00 3.68
N ARG A 44 -8.30 -3.78 4.62
CA ARG A 44 -7.52 -4.97 4.33
C ARG A 44 -8.22 -6.25 4.78
N ARG A 45 -7.95 -7.33 4.08
CA ARG A 45 -8.25 -8.69 4.51
C ARG A 45 -6.96 -9.48 4.42
N GLY A 46 -6.34 -9.78 5.58
CA GLY A 46 -5.02 -10.38 5.60
C GLY A 46 -3.99 -9.47 4.92
N THR A 47 -3.28 -10.02 3.96
CA THR A 47 -2.25 -9.35 3.16
C THR A 47 -2.79 -8.61 1.93
N GLN A 48 -4.11 -8.49 1.79
CA GLN A 48 -4.75 -7.95 0.60
C GLN A 48 -5.52 -6.66 0.91
N LEU A 49 -5.35 -5.64 0.07
CA LEU A 49 -6.24 -4.48 0.06
C LEU A 49 -7.59 -4.86 -0.54
N MET A 50 -8.65 -4.29 -0.01
CA MET A 50 -10.03 -4.52 -0.40
C MET A 50 -10.78 -3.21 -0.57
N LEU A 51 -11.65 -3.13 -1.57
CA LEU A 51 -12.57 -2.01 -1.74
C LEU A 51 -13.96 -2.56 -2.11
N ASN A 52 -14.98 -2.18 -1.35
CA ASN A 52 -16.37 -2.61 -1.58
C ASN A 52 -16.57 -4.14 -1.70
N GLY A 53 -15.80 -4.92 -0.95
CA GLY A 53 -15.88 -6.39 -0.95
C GLY A 53 -14.96 -7.08 -1.95
N GLU A 54 -14.37 -6.32 -2.88
CA GLU A 54 -13.51 -6.86 -3.93
C GLU A 54 -12.02 -6.61 -3.64
N PRO A 55 -11.13 -7.52 -4.05
CA PRO A 55 -9.69 -7.31 -4.02
C PRO A 55 -9.29 -6.04 -4.77
N TYR A 56 -8.39 -5.28 -4.17
CA TYR A 56 -7.92 -4.01 -4.71
C TYR A 56 -6.40 -4.00 -4.86
N GLN A 57 -5.93 -3.47 -5.97
CA GLN A 57 -4.51 -3.14 -6.23
C GLN A 57 -4.42 -1.97 -7.19
N CYS A 58 -3.36 -1.17 -7.10
CA CYS A 58 -3.10 -0.13 -8.11
C CYS A 58 -1.61 0.13 -8.31
N ALA A 59 -1.26 0.55 -9.53
CA ALA A 59 -0.06 1.32 -9.82
C ALA A 59 -0.45 2.79 -9.92
N SER A 60 0.34 3.68 -9.31
CA SER A 60 0.03 5.09 -9.21
C SER A 60 1.30 5.93 -9.02
N PHE A 61 1.17 7.09 -8.47
CA PHE A 61 2.26 8.06 -8.33
C PHE A 61 2.22 8.83 -7.02
N ASN A 62 3.38 9.39 -6.71
CA ASN A 62 3.56 10.43 -5.70
C ASN A 62 3.45 11.80 -6.35
N SER A 63 2.88 12.78 -5.65
CA SER A 63 3.01 14.18 -6.04
C SER A 63 2.95 15.10 -4.82
N PHE A 64 4.12 15.55 -4.35
CA PHE A 64 4.20 16.49 -3.24
C PHE A 64 3.65 17.88 -3.62
N GLN A 65 3.64 18.23 -4.91
CA GLN A 65 3.15 19.52 -5.39
C GLN A 65 1.61 19.68 -5.32
N LEU A 66 0.87 18.63 -5.00
CA LEU A 66 -0.59 18.72 -4.78
C LEU A 66 -0.91 19.46 -3.48
N CYS A 67 -0.23 19.11 -2.39
CA CYS A 67 -0.45 19.71 -1.09
C CYS A 67 0.72 20.60 -0.63
N GLY A 68 1.90 20.24 -1.01
CA GLY A 68 3.13 20.98 -0.67
C GLY A 68 3.93 20.31 0.43
N CYS A 69 5.23 20.51 0.39
CA CYS A 69 6.15 19.96 1.36
C CYS A 69 7.13 21.02 1.93
N GLY A 70 6.67 22.24 2.12
CA GLY A 70 7.39 23.24 2.88
C GLY A 70 8.52 24.00 2.18
N HIS A 71 8.74 23.77 0.89
CA HIS A 71 9.69 24.51 0.06
C HIS A 71 8.98 25.32 -1.03
N ASP A 72 9.67 26.30 -1.62
CA ASP A 72 9.21 27.19 -2.68
C ASP A 72 8.99 26.45 -4.02
N TYR A 73 8.50 25.22 -3.98
CA TYR A 73 8.09 24.53 -5.18
C TYR A 73 6.77 25.10 -5.68
N GLU A 74 6.68 25.32 -6.98
CA GLU A 74 5.42 25.67 -7.58
C GLU A 74 4.39 24.53 -7.40
N LEU A 75 3.36 24.82 -6.63
CA LEU A 75 2.26 23.90 -6.39
C LEU A 75 1.33 23.88 -7.61
N PHE A 76 0.63 22.78 -7.80
CA PHE A 76 -0.52 22.76 -8.68
C PHE A 76 -1.56 23.77 -8.19
N SER A 77 -2.09 24.59 -9.11
CA SER A 77 -3.25 25.42 -8.81
C SER A 77 -4.51 24.54 -8.64
N ASP A 78 -5.54 25.10 -8.03
CA ASP A 78 -6.82 24.40 -7.85
C ASP A 78 -7.42 23.91 -9.17
N CYS A 79 -7.38 24.72 -10.22
CA CYS A 79 -7.82 24.32 -11.57
C CYS A 79 -6.97 23.17 -12.15
N GLN A 80 -5.67 23.17 -11.89
CA GLN A 80 -4.78 22.10 -12.36
C GLN A 80 -5.04 20.80 -11.61
N ILE A 81 -5.30 20.85 -10.31
CA ILE A 81 -5.67 19.67 -9.52
C ILE A 81 -7.01 19.09 -10.01
N ASP A 82 -8.02 19.94 -10.20
CA ASP A 82 -9.32 19.52 -10.73
C ASP A 82 -9.18 18.84 -12.10
N SER A 83 -8.41 19.45 -13.00
CA SER A 83 -8.14 18.89 -14.33
C SER A 83 -7.34 17.59 -14.28
N LEU A 84 -6.32 17.52 -13.42
CA LEU A 84 -5.51 16.33 -13.23
C LEU A 84 -6.36 15.15 -12.74
N PHE A 85 -7.16 15.38 -11.69
CA PHE A 85 -7.99 14.33 -11.10
C PHE A 85 -9.09 13.85 -12.08
N ALA A 86 -9.57 14.71 -12.96
CA ALA A 86 -10.52 14.35 -14.00
C ALA A 86 -9.95 13.36 -15.04
N LEU A 87 -8.62 13.29 -15.20
CA LEU A 87 -7.95 12.37 -16.11
C LEU A 87 -7.67 10.99 -15.49
N LEU A 88 -7.72 10.90 -14.17
CA LEU A 88 -7.31 9.69 -13.45
C LEU A 88 -8.40 8.59 -13.48
N PRO A 89 -8.01 7.31 -13.48
CA PRO A 89 -8.92 6.22 -13.26
C PRO A 89 -9.62 6.33 -11.88
N LYS A 90 -10.88 5.94 -11.83
CA LYS A 90 -11.63 5.93 -10.56
C LYS A 90 -10.96 5.02 -9.53
N ASN A 91 -11.01 5.45 -8.29
CA ASN A 91 -10.46 4.76 -7.13
C ASN A 91 -8.93 4.57 -7.16
N ILE A 92 -8.20 5.19 -8.09
CA ILE A 92 -6.74 5.21 -8.01
C ILE A 92 -6.31 5.92 -6.72
N ILE A 93 -5.27 5.43 -6.07
CA ILE A 93 -4.71 6.08 -4.88
C ILE A 93 -3.60 7.03 -5.34
N VAL A 94 -3.63 8.28 -4.92
CA VAL A 94 -2.56 9.26 -5.12
C VAL A 94 -1.90 9.52 -3.77
N ARG A 95 -0.57 9.39 -3.69
CA ARG A 95 0.17 9.71 -2.48
C ARG A 95 0.66 11.15 -2.51
N THR A 96 0.36 11.89 -1.44
CA THR A 96 0.80 13.26 -1.21
C THR A 96 0.93 13.55 0.29
N TRP A 97 1.35 14.77 0.63
CA TRP A 97 1.55 15.19 2.01
C TRP A 97 0.33 15.91 2.58
N ALA A 98 0.20 15.89 3.89
CA ALA A 98 -0.80 16.63 4.64
C ALA A 98 -0.13 17.30 5.85
N THR A 99 0.94 18.07 5.58
CA THR A 99 1.72 18.78 6.61
C THR A 99 0.97 20.03 7.10
N PRO A 100 1.25 20.54 8.30
CA PRO A 100 0.55 21.68 8.86
C PRO A 100 0.62 22.96 8.01
N ALA A 101 1.75 23.21 7.37
CA ALA A 101 1.95 24.41 6.54
C ALA A 101 0.92 24.50 5.38
N PHE A 102 0.43 23.36 4.91
CA PHE A 102 -0.49 23.26 3.78
C PHE A 102 -1.82 22.59 4.15
N SER A 103 -2.16 22.48 5.41
CA SER A 103 -3.37 21.82 5.88
C SER A 103 -4.66 22.42 5.29
N HIS A 104 -4.67 23.71 4.97
CA HIS A 104 -5.78 24.37 4.26
C HIS A 104 -6.04 23.80 2.85
N ARG A 105 -5.04 23.22 2.20
CA ARG A 105 -5.19 22.58 0.88
C ARG A 105 -5.81 21.19 0.97
N THR A 106 -5.71 20.54 2.13
CA THR A 106 -6.25 19.19 2.33
C THR A 106 -7.76 19.14 2.14
N ASP A 107 -8.50 20.17 2.58
CA ASP A 107 -9.94 20.26 2.36
C ASP A 107 -10.29 20.24 0.87
N PHE A 108 -9.59 21.06 0.10
CA PHE A 108 -9.78 21.12 -1.35
C PHE A 108 -9.40 19.80 -2.03
N LEU A 109 -8.29 19.18 -1.62
CA LEU A 109 -7.87 17.88 -2.17
C LEU A 109 -8.90 16.79 -1.91
N VAL A 110 -9.44 16.70 -0.69
CA VAL A 110 -10.49 15.74 -0.33
C VAL A 110 -11.77 16.01 -1.11
N GLU A 111 -12.13 17.28 -1.32
CA GLU A 111 -13.28 17.65 -2.15
C GLU A 111 -13.08 17.21 -3.62
N MET A 112 -11.92 17.48 -4.20
CA MET A 112 -11.60 17.07 -5.57
C MET A 112 -11.50 15.54 -5.70
N ALA A 113 -10.94 14.87 -4.70
CA ALA A 113 -10.91 13.41 -4.66
C ALA A 113 -12.33 12.82 -4.65
N ARG A 114 -13.24 13.42 -3.89
CA ARG A 114 -14.67 13.06 -3.90
C ARG A 114 -15.32 13.29 -5.25
N LYS A 115 -15.12 14.48 -5.82
CA LYS A 115 -15.68 14.86 -7.13
C LYS A 115 -15.29 13.89 -8.24
N HIS A 116 -14.04 13.43 -8.25
CA HIS A 116 -13.49 12.59 -9.29
C HIS A 116 -13.36 11.09 -8.93
N ASN A 117 -13.82 10.70 -7.71
CA ASN A 117 -13.67 9.33 -7.19
C ASN A 117 -12.21 8.87 -7.11
N ILE A 118 -11.35 9.71 -6.57
CA ILE A 118 -9.94 9.42 -6.31
C ILE A 118 -9.76 9.07 -4.84
N LYS A 119 -8.74 8.30 -4.53
CA LYS A 119 -8.32 7.99 -3.17
C LYS A 119 -6.99 8.70 -2.86
N LEU A 120 -6.79 9.07 -1.62
CA LEU A 120 -5.59 9.77 -1.16
C LEU A 120 -4.85 8.93 -0.11
N LEU A 121 -3.55 8.75 -0.29
CA LEU A 121 -2.64 8.37 0.76
C LEU A 121 -1.96 9.64 1.24
N LEU A 122 -2.17 10.00 2.51
CA LEU A 122 -1.73 11.26 3.08
C LEU A 122 -0.62 11.05 4.11
N SER A 123 0.60 11.51 3.79
CA SER A 123 1.71 11.52 4.73
C SER A 123 1.56 12.67 5.72
N LEU A 124 1.54 12.36 7.02
CA LEU A 124 1.30 13.35 8.09
C LEU A 124 2.56 14.13 8.49
N ALA A 125 3.72 13.64 8.11
CA ALA A 125 5.01 14.30 8.33
C ALA A 125 6.08 13.78 7.36
N ASP A 126 7.21 14.48 7.31
CA ASP A 126 8.42 14.01 6.63
C ASP A 126 9.53 13.68 7.65
N GLY A 127 10.06 12.47 7.60
CA GLY A 127 11.21 12.07 8.42
C GLY A 127 12.52 12.67 7.94
N ARG A 128 12.56 13.10 6.67
CA ARG A 128 13.72 13.75 6.05
C ARG A 128 13.61 15.26 6.16
N SER A 129 14.64 15.97 5.70
CA SER A 129 14.64 17.43 5.67
C SER A 129 13.96 18.02 4.44
N GLY A 130 13.49 17.20 3.54
CA GLY A 130 12.94 17.63 2.26
C GLY A 130 11.65 18.44 2.38
N CYS A 131 10.81 18.13 3.34
CA CYS A 131 9.60 18.87 3.62
C CYS A 131 9.69 19.51 5.01
N GLY A 132 9.94 20.81 5.08
CA GLY A 132 9.94 21.58 6.33
C GLY A 132 8.54 21.59 6.96
N ASP A 133 8.24 20.61 7.78
CA ASP A 133 6.89 20.38 8.30
C ASP A 133 6.69 20.88 9.74
N PHE A 134 7.57 20.49 10.67
CA PHE A 134 7.47 20.81 12.09
C PHE A 134 8.81 21.27 12.63
N ASP A 135 8.91 22.49 13.16
CA ASP A 135 10.04 23.03 13.93
C ASP A 135 11.45 22.70 13.42
N GLY A 136 11.61 22.92 12.15
CA GLY A 136 12.90 22.79 11.53
C GLY A 136 13.17 21.37 11.04
N ALA A 137 13.52 21.26 9.79
CA ALA A 137 14.49 20.27 9.40
C ALA A 137 15.61 20.39 10.45
N PRO A 138 15.94 19.34 11.17
CA PRO A 138 16.69 19.48 12.40
C PRO A 138 18.00 20.22 12.23
N ASN A 139 18.61 20.17 11.06
CA ASN A 139 19.97 20.67 10.94
C ASN A 139 20.25 21.54 9.70
N GLY A 140 19.31 21.73 8.79
CA GLY A 140 19.55 22.47 7.54
C GLY A 140 20.64 21.88 6.63
N ASP A 141 21.16 20.71 6.98
CA ASP A 141 22.21 19.97 6.29
C ASP A 141 21.69 18.79 5.48
N GLY A 142 20.37 18.63 5.42
CA GLY A 142 19.73 17.52 4.75
C GLY A 142 19.51 16.28 5.62
N SER A 143 19.94 16.30 6.89
CA SER A 143 19.64 15.21 7.82
C SER A 143 18.16 15.21 8.26
N GLY A 144 17.62 14.02 8.48
CA GLY A 144 16.24 13.86 8.92
C GLY A 144 16.00 14.22 10.39
N LYS A 145 14.84 13.86 10.90
CA LYS A 145 14.50 13.99 12.31
C LYS A 145 15.35 13.02 13.13
N ILE A 146 16.00 13.56 14.17
CA ILE A 146 16.91 12.81 15.05
C ILE A 146 16.17 12.08 16.17
N ALA A 147 16.86 11.19 16.88
CA ALA A 147 16.31 10.35 17.95
C ALA A 147 15.48 11.12 18.99
N ASP A 148 15.90 12.29 19.41
CA ASP A 148 15.20 13.08 20.43
C ASP A 148 13.85 13.59 19.92
N TRP A 149 13.72 13.83 18.63
CA TRP A 149 12.43 14.16 18.03
C TRP A 149 11.49 12.95 18.09
N TYR A 150 11.94 11.75 17.74
CA TYR A 150 11.13 10.53 17.81
C TYR A 150 10.76 10.12 19.25
N LYS A 151 11.57 10.46 20.25
CA LYS A 151 11.27 10.15 21.65
C LYS A 151 10.25 11.12 22.26
N GLU A 152 10.45 12.41 22.08
CA GLU A 152 9.65 13.43 22.77
C GLU A 152 9.26 14.63 21.88
N GLY A 153 10.11 15.04 20.93
CA GLY A 153 9.92 16.26 20.14
C GLY A 153 8.60 16.28 19.36
N TYR A 154 8.17 15.14 18.83
CA TYR A 154 6.94 15.00 18.07
C TYR A 154 5.68 15.40 18.87
N ARG A 155 5.70 15.35 20.19
CA ARG A 155 4.55 15.63 21.04
C ARG A 155 4.07 17.08 20.98
N LYS A 156 4.96 18.00 20.66
CA LYS A 156 4.68 19.45 20.72
C LYS A 156 3.77 19.92 19.59
N LYS A 157 4.10 19.55 18.35
CA LYS A 157 3.38 20.03 17.15
C LYS A 157 2.83 18.90 16.30
N TYR A 158 3.61 17.85 16.06
CA TYR A 158 3.19 16.73 15.22
C TYR A 158 1.98 16.00 15.80
N LEU A 159 2.03 15.61 17.06
CA LEU A 159 0.92 14.84 17.68
C LEU A 159 -0.41 15.61 17.68
N PRO A 160 -0.49 16.91 18.06
CA PRO A 160 -1.71 17.69 17.89
C PRO A 160 -2.22 17.74 16.46
N HIS A 161 -1.33 17.94 15.48
CA HIS A 161 -1.69 17.92 14.07
C HIS A 161 -2.26 16.57 13.62
N VAL A 162 -1.63 15.44 13.99
CA VAL A 162 -2.16 14.11 13.70
C VAL A 162 -3.58 13.97 14.23
N ILE A 163 -3.82 14.31 15.50
CA ILE A 163 -5.13 14.20 16.13
C ILE A 163 -6.18 15.06 15.39
N GLU A 164 -5.82 16.30 15.04
CA GLU A 164 -6.68 17.19 14.27
C GLU A 164 -7.06 16.60 12.92
N MET A 165 -6.05 16.19 12.13
CA MET A 165 -6.25 15.68 10.77
C MET A 165 -7.10 14.40 10.76
N VAL A 166 -6.72 13.40 11.55
CA VAL A 166 -7.44 12.12 11.55
C VAL A 166 -8.86 12.26 12.12
N SER A 167 -9.06 13.13 13.13
CA SER A 167 -10.40 13.38 13.67
C SER A 167 -11.31 14.09 12.66
N LYS A 168 -10.75 15.04 11.91
CA LYS A 168 -11.48 15.83 10.92
C LYS A 168 -11.99 14.96 9.75
N TYR A 169 -11.14 14.06 9.27
CA TYR A 169 -11.42 13.30 8.05
C TYR A 169 -11.78 11.83 8.28
N LYS A 170 -11.98 11.39 9.52
CA LYS A 170 -12.29 9.98 9.85
C LYS A 170 -13.47 9.37 9.09
N ASP A 171 -14.37 10.20 8.56
CA ASP A 171 -15.55 9.77 7.81
C ASP A 171 -15.44 10.08 6.30
N ALA A 172 -14.26 10.45 5.81
CA ALA A 172 -14.00 10.78 4.40
C ALA A 172 -13.44 9.55 3.65
N PRO A 173 -14.25 8.75 2.95
CA PRO A 173 -13.79 7.54 2.25
C PRO A 173 -12.83 7.85 1.10
N GLU A 174 -12.63 9.12 0.76
CA GLU A 174 -11.63 9.58 -0.19
C GLU A 174 -10.21 9.39 0.33
N ILE A 175 -10.02 9.32 1.64
CA ILE A 175 -8.72 8.96 2.21
C ILE A 175 -8.61 7.43 2.21
N ALA A 176 -7.59 6.92 1.53
CA ALA A 176 -7.29 5.50 1.49
C ALA A 176 -6.61 5.06 2.79
N MET A 177 -5.59 5.82 3.20
CA MET A 177 -4.81 5.52 4.39
C MET A 177 -4.03 6.76 4.87
N TRP A 178 -3.73 6.74 6.15
CA TRP A 178 -2.81 7.69 6.80
C TRP A 178 -1.41 7.10 6.84
N GLU A 179 -0.46 7.79 6.26
CA GLU A 179 0.95 7.49 6.43
C GLU A 179 1.46 8.24 7.66
N ILE A 180 2.01 7.50 8.62
CA ILE A 180 2.48 8.09 9.87
C ILE A 180 3.54 9.15 9.60
N ILE A 181 4.57 8.80 8.83
CA ILE A 181 5.68 9.70 8.53
C ILE A 181 6.46 9.16 7.32
N ASN A 182 6.76 10.01 6.37
CA ASN A 182 7.63 9.65 5.26
C ASN A 182 9.07 9.39 5.74
N GLU A 183 9.63 8.25 5.41
CA GLU A 183 11.05 7.90 5.55
C GLU A 183 11.65 8.16 6.94
N PRO A 184 11.12 7.60 8.04
CA PRO A 184 11.71 7.74 9.36
C PRO A 184 13.10 7.11 9.41
N ALA A 185 14.11 7.92 9.77
CA ALA A 185 15.51 7.51 9.86
C ALA A 185 16.24 8.33 10.94
N ASP A 186 17.58 8.27 10.95
CA ASP A 186 18.46 9.06 11.83
C ASP A 186 18.21 8.84 13.34
N ALA A 187 17.65 7.66 13.69
CA ALA A 187 17.53 7.13 15.05
C ALA A 187 17.71 5.60 15.01
N ASP A 188 17.95 5.01 16.17
CA ASP A 188 17.96 3.56 16.26
C ASP A 188 16.55 3.01 15.97
N TRP A 189 16.49 1.80 15.42
CA TRP A 189 15.24 1.21 14.96
C TRP A 189 14.22 0.96 16.10
N LEU A 190 14.66 0.77 17.34
CA LEU A 190 13.77 0.62 18.49
C LEU A 190 13.05 1.93 18.81
N THR A 191 13.78 3.04 18.75
CA THR A 191 13.21 4.39 18.92
C THR A 191 12.16 4.68 17.82
N ILE A 192 12.47 4.32 16.56
CA ILE A 192 11.53 4.48 15.44
C ILE A 192 10.32 3.57 15.63
N ARG A 193 10.50 2.31 16.02
CA ARG A 193 9.41 1.37 16.32
C ARG A 193 8.45 1.92 17.36
N ASP A 194 8.98 2.37 18.48
CA ASP A 194 8.17 2.84 19.60
C ASP A 194 7.36 4.09 19.21
N PHE A 195 7.94 4.98 18.42
CA PHE A 195 7.26 6.12 17.82
C PHE A 195 6.12 5.66 16.89
N LEU A 196 6.40 4.79 15.92
CA LEU A 196 5.42 4.29 14.95
C LEU A 196 4.24 3.60 15.66
N HIS A 197 4.53 2.73 16.64
CA HIS A 197 3.49 2.02 17.39
C HIS A 197 2.63 2.98 18.20
N HIS A 198 3.23 4.00 18.82
CA HIS A 198 2.50 5.00 19.59
C HIS A 198 1.57 5.84 18.69
N ILE A 199 2.09 6.35 17.58
CA ILE A 199 1.29 7.18 16.66
C ILE A 199 0.19 6.36 15.99
N ALA A 200 0.47 5.14 15.57
CA ALA A 200 -0.56 4.26 15.01
C ALA A 200 -1.72 4.03 15.99
N ALA A 201 -1.41 3.82 17.27
CA ALA A 201 -2.43 3.68 18.30
C ALA A 201 -3.26 4.96 18.50
N ILE A 202 -2.63 6.13 18.40
CA ILE A 202 -3.32 7.42 18.44
C ILE A 202 -4.22 7.59 17.21
N ILE A 203 -3.72 7.31 16.01
CA ILE A 203 -4.54 7.39 14.80
C ILE A 203 -5.77 6.50 14.94
N LYS A 204 -5.61 5.22 15.27
CA LYS A 204 -6.73 4.27 15.43
C LYS A 204 -7.71 4.66 16.54
N LYS A 205 -7.26 5.35 17.58
CA LYS A 205 -8.13 5.87 18.63
C LYS A 205 -9.10 6.96 18.11
N TYR A 206 -8.63 7.83 17.24
CA TYR A 206 -9.40 8.98 16.74
C TYR A 206 -10.05 8.69 15.39
N ASP A 207 -9.48 7.78 14.62
CA ASP A 207 -9.96 7.32 13.32
C ASP A 207 -9.86 5.80 13.21
N PRO A 208 -10.89 5.06 13.57
CA PRO A 208 -10.92 3.60 13.42
C PRO A 208 -11.23 3.14 11.99
N ASN A 209 -11.54 4.04 11.06
CA ASN A 209 -12.06 3.69 9.74
C ASN A 209 -10.96 3.52 8.69
N HIS A 210 -9.90 4.32 8.76
CA HIS A 210 -8.86 4.32 7.74
C HIS A 210 -7.71 3.38 8.09
N LEU A 211 -7.05 2.89 7.05
CA LEU A 211 -5.81 2.14 7.18
C LEU A 211 -4.69 3.06 7.68
N VAL A 212 -3.78 2.49 8.46
CA VAL A 212 -2.57 3.15 8.94
C VAL A 212 -1.36 2.50 8.31
N GLU A 213 -0.54 3.30 7.69
CA GLU A 213 0.64 2.95 6.93
C GLU A 213 1.88 3.59 7.59
N SER A 214 3.03 2.91 7.53
CA SER A 214 4.21 3.26 8.31
C SER A 214 5.09 4.35 7.70
N GLY A 215 5.17 4.47 6.37
CA GLY A 215 6.07 5.36 5.63
C GLY A 215 7.54 4.93 5.61
N THR A 216 7.83 3.67 5.92
CA THR A 216 9.20 3.19 6.14
C THR A 216 9.98 2.98 4.84
N PHE A 217 11.30 3.09 4.95
CA PHE A 217 12.23 2.49 3.98
C PHE A 217 12.12 0.96 3.97
N ALA A 218 12.85 0.32 3.08
CA ALA A 218 13.07 -1.12 3.13
C ALA A 218 13.89 -1.54 4.36
N GLY A 219 13.87 -2.83 4.68
CA GLY A 219 14.46 -3.38 5.90
C GLY A 219 15.94 -3.07 6.12
N TRP A 220 16.71 -2.85 5.04
CA TRP A 220 18.13 -2.50 5.15
C TRP A 220 18.38 -1.23 6.00
N ALA A 221 17.48 -0.24 5.91
CA ALA A 221 17.59 1.00 6.67
C ALA A 221 17.47 0.81 8.18
N TYR A 222 16.92 -0.31 8.61
CA TYR A 222 16.66 -0.64 10.02
C TYR A 222 17.51 -1.81 10.53
N GLY A 223 18.51 -2.23 9.75
CA GLY A 223 19.40 -3.33 10.12
C GLY A 223 18.88 -4.73 9.77
N GLY A 224 17.88 -4.83 8.88
CA GLY A 224 17.43 -6.09 8.32
C GLY A 224 15.94 -6.38 8.44
N ALA A 225 15.54 -7.54 7.89
CA ALA A 225 14.14 -7.93 7.78
C ALA A 225 13.45 -8.17 9.13
N ASP A 226 14.17 -8.67 10.12
CA ASP A 226 13.60 -8.93 11.45
C ASP A 226 13.24 -7.63 12.17
N ASN A 227 14.09 -6.61 12.08
CA ASN A 227 13.81 -5.29 12.63
C ASN A 227 12.69 -4.61 11.84
N TYR A 228 12.67 -4.75 10.51
CA TYR A 228 11.57 -4.28 9.68
C TYR A 228 10.24 -4.92 10.10
N LYS A 229 10.22 -6.23 10.31
CA LYS A 229 9.06 -6.93 10.84
C LYS A 229 8.62 -6.37 12.19
N ALA A 230 9.57 -6.15 13.12
CA ALA A 230 9.28 -5.61 14.43
C ALA A 230 8.73 -4.17 14.40
N LEU A 231 9.15 -3.34 13.43
CA LEU A 231 8.56 -2.02 13.19
C LEU A 231 7.07 -2.09 12.88
N HIS A 232 6.63 -3.16 12.21
CA HIS A 232 5.25 -3.33 11.76
C HIS A 232 4.41 -4.26 12.66
N ASP A 233 5.01 -4.87 13.68
CA ASP A 233 4.32 -5.76 14.62
C ASP A 233 3.53 -4.96 15.68
N SER A 234 2.53 -4.25 15.20
CA SER A 234 1.56 -3.50 16.01
C SER A 234 0.16 -3.74 15.46
N PRO A 235 -0.84 -4.02 16.30
CA PRO A 235 -2.22 -4.22 15.82
C PRO A 235 -2.81 -2.97 15.16
N ASN A 236 -2.18 -1.81 15.35
CA ASN A 236 -2.65 -0.52 14.85
C ASN A 236 -1.99 -0.10 13.53
N ILE A 237 -0.97 -0.81 13.05
CA ILE A 237 -0.38 -0.64 11.73
C ILE A 237 -0.98 -1.69 10.81
N ASP A 238 -1.65 -1.26 9.75
CA ASP A 238 -2.33 -2.14 8.79
C ASP A 238 -1.45 -2.48 7.60
N VAL A 239 -0.61 -1.53 7.19
CA VAL A 239 0.14 -1.54 5.93
C VAL A 239 1.60 -1.22 6.21
N GLY A 240 2.48 -2.09 5.73
CA GLY A 240 3.91 -1.83 5.67
C GLY A 240 4.27 -1.16 4.36
N ASN A 241 5.32 -0.39 4.38
CA ASN A 241 5.82 0.36 3.25
C ASN A 241 7.29 0.07 2.99
N LEU A 242 7.69 0.21 1.74
CA LEU A 242 9.09 0.30 1.38
C LEU A 242 9.28 1.34 0.28
N HIS A 243 10.43 2.02 0.33
CA HIS A 243 10.92 2.87 -0.75
C HIS A 243 12.11 2.19 -1.39
N GLU A 244 12.10 2.07 -2.71
CA GLU A 244 13.09 1.32 -3.47
C GLU A 244 13.47 2.06 -4.76
N TYR A 245 14.74 2.43 -4.87
CA TYR A 245 15.31 3.17 -6.00
C TYR A 245 16.54 2.48 -6.62
N ASP A 246 16.95 1.33 -6.09
CA ASP A 246 18.21 0.67 -6.48
C ASP A 246 18.10 -0.11 -7.79
N TYR A 247 16.88 -0.25 -8.31
CA TYR A 247 16.68 -0.85 -9.61
C TYR A 247 16.93 0.17 -10.70
N ASP A 248 17.89 -0.11 -11.54
CA ASP A 248 18.06 0.57 -12.82
C ASP A 248 17.71 -0.36 -13.99
N TYR A 249 17.69 0.20 -15.20
CA TYR A 249 17.35 -0.54 -16.40
C TYR A 249 18.29 -1.75 -16.66
N GLU A 250 19.53 -1.71 -16.17
CA GLU A 250 20.55 -2.73 -16.37
C GLU A 250 20.49 -3.87 -15.32
N ASN A 251 19.82 -3.67 -14.18
CA ASN A 251 19.85 -4.57 -13.01
C ASN A 251 18.48 -5.13 -12.61
N SER A 252 17.69 -5.60 -13.59
CA SER A 252 16.31 -6.09 -13.34
C SER A 252 16.17 -7.22 -12.30
N ASN A 253 17.23 -7.95 -12.03
CA ASN A 253 17.21 -9.09 -11.10
C ASN A 253 17.32 -8.70 -9.61
N THR A 254 17.63 -7.44 -9.29
CA THR A 254 17.87 -7.01 -7.89
C THR A 254 16.60 -6.69 -7.12
N ILE A 255 15.49 -6.38 -7.79
CA ILE A 255 14.21 -6.03 -7.15
C ILE A 255 13.74 -7.15 -6.21
N GLU A 256 13.83 -8.40 -6.64
CA GLU A 256 13.26 -9.53 -5.88
C GLU A 256 14.08 -9.90 -4.64
N SER A 257 15.40 -9.70 -4.66
CA SER A 257 16.29 -10.36 -3.70
C SER A 257 16.70 -9.49 -2.52
N TRP A 258 16.82 -8.17 -2.67
CA TRP A 258 17.47 -7.34 -1.66
C TRP A 258 16.52 -6.54 -0.78
N HIS A 259 15.50 -5.95 -1.34
CA HIS A 259 14.63 -5.03 -0.61
C HIS A 259 13.19 -5.53 -0.54
N PHE A 260 12.59 -5.86 -1.67
CA PHE A 260 11.17 -6.17 -1.73
C PHE A 260 10.84 -7.53 -1.10
N ALA A 261 11.53 -8.61 -1.48
CA ALA A 261 11.16 -9.95 -1.03
C ALA A 261 11.28 -10.13 0.50
N PRO A 262 12.33 -9.64 1.18
CA PRO A 262 12.39 -9.69 2.64
C PRO A 262 11.27 -8.90 3.33
N CYS A 263 10.93 -7.70 2.82
CA CYS A 263 9.86 -6.89 3.36
C CYS A 263 8.50 -7.54 3.12
N LEU A 264 8.26 -8.09 1.92
CA LEU A 264 7.02 -8.80 1.61
C LEU A 264 6.84 -10.01 2.53
N LYS A 265 7.88 -10.81 2.73
CA LYS A 265 7.85 -11.95 3.64
C LYS A 265 7.52 -11.51 5.08
N ALA A 266 8.18 -10.47 5.57
CA ALA A 266 7.90 -9.93 6.91
C ALA A 266 6.43 -9.52 7.08
N MET A 267 5.85 -8.85 6.07
CA MET A 267 4.45 -8.44 6.11
C MET A 267 3.49 -9.62 5.98
N GLN A 268 3.82 -10.64 5.17
CA GLN A 268 3.05 -11.89 5.08
C GLN A 268 3.02 -12.66 6.41
N GLU A 269 4.14 -12.72 7.11
CA GLU A 269 4.21 -13.34 8.44
C GLU A 269 3.40 -12.60 9.51
N LEU A 270 3.17 -11.31 9.34
CA LEU A 270 2.31 -10.48 10.20
C LEU A 270 0.85 -10.44 9.73
N ASP A 271 0.52 -11.11 8.63
CA ASP A 271 -0.81 -11.06 7.99
C ASP A 271 -1.22 -9.61 7.64
N LYS A 272 -0.30 -8.82 7.06
CA LYS A 272 -0.49 -7.40 6.71
C LYS A 272 -0.17 -7.12 5.26
N VAL A 273 -0.70 -6.01 4.75
CA VAL A 273 -0.43 -5.54 3.40
C VAL A 273 0.97 -4.92 3.31
N LEU A 274 1.63 -5.13 2.18
CA LEU A 274 2.81 -4.35 1.79
C LEU A 274 2.46 -3.44 0.61
N ILE A 275 2.90 -2.20 0.65
CA ILE A 275 2.93 -1.31 -0.52
C ILE A 275 4.37 -0.90 -0.84
N VAL A 276 4.60 -0.52 -2.09
CA VAL A 276 5.82 0.17 -2.52
C VAL A 276 5.47 1.66 -2.61
N GLY A 277 5.71 2.39 -1.51
CA GLY A 277 5.30 3.80 -1.36
C GLY A 277 6.08 4.73 -2.26
N GLU A 278 7.32 4.38 -2.56
CA GLU A 278 8.13 5.10 -3.55
C GLU A 278 9.00 4.16 -4.35
N THR A 279 9.03 4.39 -5.66
CA THR A 279 9.98 3.78 -6.58
C THR A 279 10.19 4.70 -7.77
N GLY A 280 11.34 4.61 -8.42
CA GLY A 280 11.63 5.45 -9.58
C GLY A 280 12.89 5.00 -10.32
N ILE A 281 13.02 5.45 -11.53
CA ILE A 281 14.18 5.24 -12.39
C ILE A 281 14.56 6.59 -13.00
N ASN A 282 15.82 6.99 -12.86
CA ASN A 282 16.31 8.20 -13.51
C ASN A 282 16.26 8.09 -15.02
N SER A 283 15.81 9.15 -15.68
CA SER A 283 15.84 9.25 -17.15
C SER A 283 16.16 10.67 -17.59
N GLY A 284 16.55 10.82 -18.84
CA GLY A 284 16.76 12.11 -19.47
C GLY A 284 18.11 12.26 -20.15
N ASP A 285 18.45 13.49 -20.52
CA ASP A 285 19.70 13.84 -21.19
C ASP A 285 20.85 13.99 -20.17
N GLY A 286 22.08 13.92 -20.64
CA GLY A 286 23.30 14.05 -19.84
C GLY A 286 23.84 12.69 -19.39
N ASP A 287 24.20 12.54 -18.10
CA ASP A 287 24.76 11.31 -17.55
C ASP A 287 23.74 10.17 -17.39
N CYS A 288 22.44 10.46 -17.54
CA CYS A 288 21.39 9.46 -17.53
C CYS A 288 21.40 8.69 -18.84
N ARG A 289 21.77 7.41 -18.80
CA ARG A 289 21.76 6.52 -19.98
C ARG A 289 20.36 6.06 -20.36
N THR A 290 19.38 6.19 -19.47
CA THR A 290 18.03 5.68 -19.65
C THR A 290 17.14 6.75 -20.29
N THR A 291 16.58 6.45 -21.45
CA THR A 291 15.57 7.29 -22.09
C THR A 291 14.23 7.20 -21.36
N ARG A 292 13.31 8.16 -21.57
CA ARG A 292 11.95 8.12 -21.02
C ARG A 292 11.19 6.85 -21.43
N SER A 293 11.37 6.37 -22.67
CA SER A 293 10.76 5.12 -23.13
C SER A 293 11.31 3.90 -22.39
N GLN A 294 12.63 3.79 -22.28
CA GLN A 294 13.27 2.71 -21.52
C GLN A 294 12.86 2.72 -20.03
N ARG A 295 12.76 3.93 -19.44
CA ARG A 295 12.21 4.10 -18.10
C ARG A 295 10.80 3.54 -17.99
N CYS A 296 9.92 3.86 -18.95
CA CYS A 296 8.55 3.39 -18.96
C CYS A 296 8.48 1.85 -19.05
N ASP A 297 9.28 1.22 -19.91
CA ASP A 297 9.32 -0.24 -20.04
C ASP A 297 9.82 -0.91 -18.76
N ALA A 298 10.87 -0.36 -18.13
CA ALA A 298 11.40 -0.85 -16.87
C ALA A 298 10.40 -0.66 -15.72
N MET A 299 9.69 0.49 -15.66
CA MET A 299 8.64 0.72 -14.66
C MET A 299 7.45 -0.21 -14.82
N ARG A 300 7.07 -0.55 -16.06
CA ARG A 300 6.06 -1.60 -16.32
C ARG A 300 6.49 -2.93 -15.71
N SER A 301 7.74 -3.32 -15.93
CA SER A 301 8.30 -4.56 -15.35
C SER A 301 8.31 -4.51 -13.81
N LYS A 302 8.62 -3.35 -13.20
CA LYS A 302 8.52 -3.16 -11.75
C LYS A 302 7.08 -3.33 -11.25
N PHE A 303 6.10 -2.73 -11.92
CA PHE A 303 4.68 -2.90 -11.56
C PHE A 303 4.26 -4.36 -11.62
N ASP A 304 4.62 -5.06 -12.72
CA ASP A 304 4.32 -6.48 -12.89
C ASP A 304 4.90 -7.31 -11.74
N ILE A 305 6.18 -7.11 -11.42
CA ILE A 305 6.85 -7.85 -10.35
C ILE A 305 6.20 -7.59 -8.99
N TYR A 306 6.06 -6.33 -8.60
CA TYR A 306 5.55 -5.98 -7.27
C TYR A 306 4.11 -6.43 -7.06
N LEU A 307 3.23 -6.15 -8.03
CA LEU A 307 1.81 -6.47 -7.90
C LEU A 307 1.54 -7.97 -8.03
N GLN A 308 2.21 -8.69 -8.95
CA GLN A 308 2.08 -10.15 -9.06
C GLN A 308 2.58 -10.89 -7.81
N LYS A 309 3.60 -10.37 -7.14
CA LYS A 309 4.13 -10.96 -5.90
C LYS A 309 3.25 -10.66 -4.68
N GLY A 310 2.39 -9.66 -4.74
CA GLY A 310 1.42 -9.39 -3.69
C GLY A 310 1.47 -8.02 -3.03
N ALA A 311 2.23 -7.06 -3.58
CA ALA A 311 2.10 -5.67 -3.14
C ALA A 311 0.68 -5.17 -3.37
N GLY A 312 0.12 -4.41 -2.43
CA GLY A 312 -1.20 -3.83 -2.53
C GLY A 312 -1.25 -2.61 -3.46
N ALA A 313 -0.17 -1.84 -3.50
CA ALA A 313 -0.03 -0.68 -4.39
C ALA A 313 1.44 -0.38 -4.66
N VAL A 314 1.70 0.33 -5.77
CA VAL A 314 3.02 0.81 -6.16
C VAL A 314 2.90 2.27 -6.60
N PHE A 315 3.78 3.14 -6.08
CA PHE A 315 3.76 4.57 -6.36
C PHE A 315 5.08 5.04 -6.97
N VAL A 316 5.00 5.60 -8.19
CA VAL A 316 6.18 6.16 -8.86
C VAL A 316 6.51 7.54 -8.28
N TRP A 317 7.75 7.78 -7.96
CA TRP A 317 8.28 9.09 -7.63
C TRP A 317 8.74 9.80 -8.90
N ASN A 318 8.30 11.03 -9.23
CA ASN A 318 7.06 11.66 -8.77
C ASN A 318 6.45 12.43 -9.94
N LEU A 319 5.13 12.55 -9.98
CA LEU A 319 4.44 13.45 -10.92
C LEU A 319 4.66 14.90 -10.50
N ALA A 320 5.22 15.70 -11.40
CA ALA A 320 5.37 17.13 -11.23
C ALA A 320 4.53 17.92 -12.23
N ARG A 321 4.23 19.15 -11.87
CA ARG A 321 3.51 20.08 -12.75
C ARG A 321 4.20 20.27 -14.11
N GLU A 322 5.51 20.25 -14.10
CA GLU A 322 6.33 20.34 -15.30
C GLU A 322 7.32 19.18 -15.36
N SER A 323 7.34 18.47 -16.51
CA SER A 323 8.34 17.46 -16.75
C SER A 323 9.74 18.03 -16.72
N ARG A 324 10.64 17.35 -16.00
CA ARG A 324 12.06 17.62 -16.12
C ARG A 324 12.68 16.64 -17.10
N ASN A 325 13.63 17.11 -17.89
CA ASN A 325 14.33 16.25 -18.85
C ASN A 325 15.31 15.28 -18.20
N VAL A 326 15.65 15.48 -16.93
CA VAL A 326 16.61 14.67 -16.16
C VAL A 326 16.03 14.36 -14.78
N GLY A 327 16.21 13.15 -14.32
CA GLY A 327 15.89 12.72 -12.97
C GLY A 327 14.68 11.78 -12.89
N LEU A 328 14.15 11.66 -11.68
CA LEU A 328 13.03 10.76 -11.34
C LEU A 328 11.66 11.35 -11.71
N THR A 329 11.58 12.66 -11.87
CA THR A 329 10.35 13.40 -12.09
C THR A 329 9.77 13.12 -13.50
N PHE A 330 8.46 13.05 -13.59
CA PHE A 330 7.74 12.95 -14.86
C PHE A 330 6.54 13.91 -14.88
N GLY A 331 6.06 14.26 -16.05
CA GLY A 331 4.89 15.09 -16.28
C GLY A 331 3.84 14.38 -17.13
N LEU A 332 2.79 15.10 -17.51
CA LEU A 332 1.69 14.55 -18.31
C LEU A 332 2.07 14.19 -19.75
N ASP A 333 3.21 14.66 -20.22
CA ASP A 333 3.78 14.36 -21.55
C ASP A 333 4.76 13.17 -21.54
N ASP A 334 4.92 12.52 -20.40
CA ASP A 334 5.84 11.40 -20.24
C ASP A 334 5.14 10.05 -20.49
N PRO A 335 5.79 9.07 -21.14
CA PRO A 335 5.22 7.72 -21.31
C PRO A 335 4.79 7.04 -20.00
N LEU A 336 5.38 7.40 -18.86
CA LEU A 336 4.95 6.90 -17.55
C LEU A 336 3.53 7.33 -17.20
N TRP A 337 3.10 8.51 -17.63
CA TRP A 337 1.73 8.97 -17.42
C TRP A 337 0.74 8.03 -18.10
N ASP A 338 0.95 7.73 -19.37
CA ASP A 338 0.10 6.79 -20.13
C ASP A 338 0.14 5.38 -19.51
N LEU A 339 1.31 4.95 -19.05
CA LEU A 339 1.44 3.67 -18.35
C LEU A 339 0.55 3.63 -17.09
N ILE A 340 0.58 4.66 -16.24
CA ILE A 340 -0.22 4.73 -15.02
C ILE A 340 -1.72 4.73 -15.34
N LEU A 341 -2.15 5.51 -16.33
CA LEU A 341 -3.56 5.60 -16.73
C LEU A 341 -4.11 4.28 -17.28
N THR A 342 -3.26 3.50 -17.94
CA THR A 342 -3.67 2.27 -18.65
C THR A 342 -3.30 0.99 -17.92
N TYR A 343 -2.49 1.06 -16.86
CA TYR A 343 -2.11 -0.13 -16.10
C TYR A 343 -3.33 -0.68 -15.37
N PRO A 344 -3.67 -1.97 -15.57
CA PRO A 344 -4.92 -2.53 -15.08
C PRO A 344 -5.00 -2.47 -13.55
N ALA A 345 -6.01 -1.79 -13.04
CA ALA A 345 -6.28 -1.71 -11.61
C ALA A 345 -6.80 -3.02 -11.01
N ASN A 346 -7.23 -4.01 -11.79
CA ASN A 346 -7.86 -5.26 -11.29
C ASN A 346 -7.93 -6.39 -12.33
N GLU A 347 -6.90 -6.70 -13.07
CA GLU A 347 -6.91 -7.92 -13.91
C GLU A 347 -6.31 -9.14 -13.19
N ARG A 348 -6.86 -9.56 -12.05
CA ARG A 348 -6.52 -10.87 -11.46
C ARG A 348 -7.45 -12.01 -11.84
N ASN A 349 -8.49 -11.82 -12.64
CA ASN A 349 -9.46 -12.84 -13.01
C ASN A 349 -9.37 -13.36 -14.45
N SER A 350 -8.31 -13.10 -15.19
CA SER A 350 -8.08 -13.84 -16.43
C SER A 350 -7.00 -14.90 -16.22
N THR A 351 -7.45 -16.10 -15.85
CA THR A 351 -6.88 -17.42 -16.13
C THR A 351 -5.46 -17.43 -16.69
N THR A 352 -4.55 -18.04 -15.88
CA THR A 352 -3.42 -18.86 -16.37
C THR A 352 -3.46 -19.11 -17.88
N SER A 353 -2.91 -18.23 -18.63
CA SER A 353 -2.43 -18.50 -19.98
C SER A 353 -0.92 -18.63 -19.87
N ASN A 354 -0.47 -19.88 -19.75
CA ASN A 354 0.91 -20.30 -19.97
C ASN A 354 1.40 -19.72 -21.30
N LYS A 355 2.07 -18.60 -21.27
CA LYS A 355 3.00 -18.21 -22.34
C LYS A 355 4.37 -18.72 -21.95
N ASN A 356 4.67 -19.94 -22.41
CA ASN A 356 6.03 -20.49 -22.49
C ASN A 356 6.90 -19.47 -23.23
N TYR A 357 7.74 -18.74 -22.50
CA TYR A 357 8.88 -18.07 -23.10
C TYR A 357 9.91 -19.15 -23.43
N THR A 358 9.87 -19.64 -24.65
CA THR A 358 10.99 -20.40 -25.23
C THR A 358 12.18 -19.47 -25.31
N GLN A 359 13.21 -19.76 -24.52
CA GLN A 359 14.54 -19.24 -24.73
C GLN A 359 14.97 -19.54 -26.17
N LYS A 360 15.13 -18.50 -26.96
CA LYS A 360 15.89 -18.61 -28.22
C LYS A 360 17.35 -18.49 -27.86
N GLU A 361 18.03 -19.63 -27.91
CA GLU A 361 19.49 -19.67 -27.98
C GLU A 361 19.96 -18.82 -29.15
N LYS A 362 20.94 -17.97 -28.90
CA LYS A 362 21.67 -17.25 -29.94
C LYS A 362 22.77 -18.16 -30.49
N PRO A 363 23.04 -18.07 -31.83
CA PRO A 363 24.12 -18.76 -32.47
C PRO A 363 25.51 -18.23 -32.06
#